data_d772ece1b34de4a61fc073e546b811f3
#
_entry.id   d772ece1b34de4a61fc073e546b811f3
#
_cell.length_a   1.000
_cell.length_b   1.000
_cell.length_c   1.000
_cell.angle_alpha   90.00
_cell.angle_beta   90.00
_cell.angle_gamma   90.00
#
_symmetry.space_group_name_H-M   'P 1'
#
loop_
_entity.id
_entity.type
_entity.pdbx_description
1 polymer ?
#
loop_
_entity_poly.entity_id
_entity_poly.type
_entity_poly.pdbx_seq_one_letter_code
_entity_poly.pdbx_strand_id
1 'polypeptide(L)'
;HRVDRRQRQMCIRDRVHIAHNVIIGENSAIAASCAIAGSTRIGKNFQMGGLSGVLGHLDVCDNVTVGAHTLITKNITKPGNYIGIMPAQEHNDWAKSSVFIKKLSK
;
A
#
# COMPACT_ATOMS: atom_id res chain seq x y z
N HIS A 1 -1.39 -14.98 8.63
CA HIS A 1 -2.13 -13.73 8.55
C HIS A 1 -3.56 -13.91 9.01
N ARG A 2 -4.16 -12.86 9.44
CA ARG A 2 -5.51 -12.96 9.93
C ARG A 2 -6.32 -11.74 9.53
N VAL A 3 -7.49 -12.00 8.95
CA VAL A 3 -8.44 -10.97 8.55
C VAL A 3 -9.75 -11.27 9.23
N ASP A 4 -10.43 -10.24 9.70
CA ASP A 4 -11.71 -10.41 10.34
C ASP A 4 -12.73 -10.97 9.36
N ARG A 5 -13.30 -12.13 9.70
CA ARG A 5 -14.24 -12.79 8.81
C ARG A 5 -15.55 -12.02 8.65
N ARG A 6 -15.82 -11.09 9.54
CA ARG A 6 -17.01 -10.26 9.41
C ARG A 6 -16.87 -9.20 8.34
N GLN A 7 -15.68 -8.94 7.89
CA GLN A 7 -15.45 -8.02 6.79
C GLN A 7 -15.76 -8.75 5.49
N ARG A 8 -16.86 -8.41 4.89
CA ARG A 8 -17.34 -9.13 3.72
C ARG A 8 -16.74 -8.60 2.43
N GLN A 9 -16.79 -9.44 1.41
CA GLN A 9 -16.40 -9.06 0.05
C GLN A 9 -14.94 -8.62 -0.02
N MET A 10 -14.15 -9.16 0.87
CA MET A 10 -12.74 -8.90 0.85
C MET A 10 -12.06 -9.95 -0.03
N CYS A 11 -11.19 -9.50 -0.92
CA CYS A 11 -10.46 -10.39 -1.81
C CYS A 11 -8.97 -10.25 -1.54
N ILE A 12 -8.38 -11.28 -0.95
CA ILE A 12 -6.96 -11.30 -0.64
C ILE A 12 -6.34 -12.45 -1.40
N ARG A 13 -5.42 -12.16 -2.27
CA ARG A 13 -4.78 -13.15 -3.12
C ARG A 13 -3.64 -13.88 -2.38
N ASP A 14 -2.98 -14.79 -3.09
CA ASP A 14 -1.95 -15.63 -2.51
C ASP A 14 -0.74 -14.83 -2.06
N ARG A 15 -0.09 -15.32 -1.02
CA ARG A 15 1.18 -14.78 -0.53
C ARG A 15 1.10 -13.35 -0.05
N VAL A 16 -0.08 -12.91 0.35
CA VAL A 16 -0.22 -11.62 1.00
C VAL A 16 0.17 -11.78 2.46
N HIS A 17 1.03 -10.90 2.93
CA HIS A 17 1.47 -10.90 4.31
C HIS A 17 0.81 -9.74 5.05
N ILE A 18 -0.02 -10.07 6.02
CA ILE A 18 -0.70 -9.06 6.84
C ILE A 18 -0.24 -9.26 8.28
N ALA A 19 0.42 -8.26 8.83
CA ALA A 19 0.98 -8.34 10.17
C ALA A 19 -0.08 -8.14 11.25
N HIS A 20 0.35 -8.08 12.50
CA HIS A 20 -0.56 -7.97 13.64
C HIS A 20 -1.29 -6.64 13.67
N ASN A 21 -2.53 -6.68 14.16
CA ASN A 21 -3.33 -5.48 14.43
C ASN A 21 -3.62 -4.64 13.18
N VAL A 22 -3.64 -5.26 12.02
CA VAL A 22 -4.03 -4.58 10.78
C VAL A 22 -5.54 -4.62 10.65
N ILE A 23 -6.14 -3.49 10.32
CA ILE A 23 -7.56 -3.38 10.08
C ILE A 23 -7.77 -3.01 8.62
N ILE A 24 -8.58 -3.80 7.92
CA ILE A 24 -8.87 -3.57 6.51
C ILE A 24 -10.37 -3.46 6.34
N GLY A 25 -10.82 -2.37 5.72
CA GLY A 25 -12.24 -2.15 5.51
C GLY A 25 -12.84 -3.07 4.47
N GLU A 26 -14.15 -3.12 4.42
CA GLU A 26 -14.87 -4.02 3.51
C GLU A 26 -14.69 -3.61 2.05
N ASN A 27 -14.96 -4.55 1.16
CA ASN A 27 -14.82 -4.37 -0.29
C ASN A 27 -13.40 -4.04 -0.73
N SER A 28 -12.42 -4.49 0.03
CA SER A 28 -11.02 -4.28 -0.32
C SER A 28 -10.49 -5.46 -1.11
N ALA A 29 -9.59 -5.19 -2.04
CA ALA A 29 -8.95 -6.22 -2.85
C ALA A 29 -7.44 -6.03 -2.80
N ILE A 30 -6.74 -7.08 -2.40
CA ILE A 30 -5.28 -7.04 -2.27
C ILE A 30 -4.70 -8.12 -3.17
N ALA A 31 -3.94 -7.70 -4.15
CA ALA A 31 -3.35 -8.63 -5.12
C ALA A 31 -2.21 -9.42 -4.50
N ALA A 32 -1.66 -10.36 -5.26
CA ALA A 32 -0.69 -11.32 -4.75
C ALA A 32 0.60 -10.67 -4.29
N SER A 33 1.22 -11.28 -3.31
CA SER A 33 2.55 -10.93 -2.81
C SER A 33 2.67 -9.51 -2.26
N CYS A 34 1.57 -8.95 -1.78
CA CYS A 34 1.61 -7.66 -1.08
C CYS A 34 1.94 -7.87 0.40
N ALA A 35 2.36 -6.81 1.05
CA ALA A 35 2.65 -6.84 2.48
C ALA A 35 2.09 -5.61 3.15
N ILE A 36 1.46 -5.81 4.31
CA ILE A 36 0.94 -4.71 5.11
C ILE A 36 1.51 -4.87 6.52
N ALA A 37 2.30 -3.89 6.93
CA ALA A 37 2.99 -3.95 8.22
C ALA A 37 2.04 -3.67 9.38
N GLY A 38 2.50 -3.95 10.58
CA GLY A 38 1.64 -3.99 11.76
C GLY A 38 0.97 -2.68 12.13
N SER A 39 -0.20 -2.79 12.71
CA SER A 39 -0.97 -1.66 13.26
C SER A 39 -1.38 -0.62 12.22
N THR A 40 -1.46 -1.02 10.96
CA THR A 40 -1.93 -0.15 9.88
C THR A 40 -3.43 -0.27 9.75
N ARG A 41 -4.09 0.84 9.51
CA ARG A 41 -5.54 0.89 9.29
C ARG A 41 -5.82 1.25 7.86
N ILE A 42 -6.63 0.44 7.21
CA ILE A 42 -6.99 0.64 5.81
C ILE A 42 -8.50 0.76 5.73
N GLY A 43 -8.98 1.79 5.05
CA GLY A 43 -10.40 2.04 4.91
C GLY A 43 -11.07 1.11 3.92
N LYS A 44 -12.30 1.43 3.57
CA LYS A 44 -13.12 0.63 2.67
C LYS A 44 -12.71 0.83 1.22
N ASN A 45 -13.06 -0.15 0.40
CA ASN A 45 -12.87 -0.06 -1.05
C ASN A 45 -11.42 0.20 -1.44
N PHE A 46 -10.51 -0.40 -0.68
CA PHE A 46 -9.07 -0.29 -0.95
C PHE A 46 -8.69 -1.31 -2.00
N GLN A 47 -7.95 -0.88 -3.00
CA GLN A 47 -7.44 -1.79 -4.02
C GLN A 47 -5.93 -1.66 -4.08
N MET A 48 -5.25 -2.79 -4.11
CA MET A 48 -3.79 -2.81 -4.05
C MET A 48 -3.25 -3.72 -5.13
N GLY A 49 -2.44 -3.17 -6.02
CA GLY A 49 -1.79 -3.95 -7.07
C GLY A 49 -0.72 -4.86 -6.51
N GLY A 50 -0.30 -5.86 -7.28
CA GLY A 50 0.62 -6.89 -6.82
C GLY A 50 1.99 -6.35 -6.42
N LEU A 51 2.63 -7.04 -5.49
CA LEU A 51 3.98 -6.71 -5.02
C LEU A 51 4.11 -5.32 -4.40
N SER A 52 3.02 -4.79 -3.88
CA SER A 52 3.02 -3.50 -3.20
C SER A 52 3.15 -3.68 -1.69
N GLY A 53 3.46 -2.60 -0.99
CA GLY A 53 3.61 -2.66 0.45
C GLY A 53 3.08 -1.41 1.14
N VAL A 54 2.71 -1.57 2.40
CA VAL A 54 2.28 -0.46 3.26
C VAL A 54 3.07 -0.56 4.56
N LEU A 55 3.71 0.51 4.95
CA LEU A 55 4.49 0.53 6.19
C LEU A 55 3.56 0.49 7.41
N GLY A 56 4.15 0.25 8.57
CA GLY A 56 3.39 0.10 9.81
C GLY A 56 2.87 1.42 10.37
N HIS A 57 1.81 1.30 11.19
CA HIS A 57 1.23 2.43 11.92
C HIS A 57 0.73 3.55 11.02
N LEU A 58 0.27 3.21 9.82
CA LEU A 58 -0.29 4.19 8.89
C LEU A 58 -1.81 4.12 8.88
N ASP A 59 -2.43 5.21 8.51
CA ASP A 59 -3.86 5.28 8.28
C ASP A 59 -4.10 5.60 6.80
N VAL A 60 -4.89 4.73 6.15
CA VAL A 60 -5.25 4.91 4.75
C VAL A 60 -6.76 5.11 4.69
N CYS A 61 -7.21 6.21 4.12
CA CYS A 61 -8.63 6.52 4.05
C CYS A 61 -9.36 5.61 3.07
N ASP A 62 -10.67 5.77 2.99
CA ASP A 62 -11.51 4.99 2.08
C ASP A 62 -11.22 5.33 0.62
N ASN A 63 -11.53 4.39 -0.27
CA ASN A 63 -11.52 4.60 -1.73
C ASN A 63 -10.14 4.96 -2.27
N VAL A 64 -9.13 4.23 -1.83
CA VAL A 64 -7.76 4.41 -2.31
C VAL A 64 -7.39 3.23 -3.19
N THR A 65 -6.77 3.52 -4.32
CA THR A 65 -6.22 2.50 -5.22
C THR A 65 -4.71 2.67 -5.29
N VAL A 66 -3.99 1.59 -5.03
CA VAL A 66 -2.53 1.59 -5.06
C VAL A 66 -2.07 0.76 -6.25
N GLY A 67 -1.23 1.34 -7.09
CA GLY A 67 -0.68 0.62 -8.23
C GLY A 67 0.27 -0.49 -7.81
N ALA A 68 0.61 -1.36 -8.76
CA ALA A 68 1.55 -2.45 -8.49
C ALA A 68 2.94 -1.93 -8.15
N HIS A 69 3.67 -2.68 -7.34
CA HIS A 69 5.06 -2.35 -6.96
C HIS A 69 5.19 -0.99 -6.28
N THR A 70 4.16 -0.55 -5.59
CA THR A 70 4.15 0.75 -4.92
C THR A 70 4.34 0.56 -3.43
N LEU A 71 5.15 1.40 -2.81
CA LEU A 71 5.34 1.38 -1.36
C LEU A 71 4.71 2.61 -0.75
N ILE A 72 3.74 2.40 0.13
CA ILE A 72 3.08 3.49 0.84
C ILE A 72 3.85 3.73 2.14
N THR A 73 4.38 4.93 2.28
CA THR A 73 5.25 5.28 3.41
C THR A 73 4.65 6.32 4.33
N LYS A 74 3.53 6.92 3.97
CA LYS A 74 2.88 7.96 4.75
C LYS A 74 1.39 7.74 4.78
N ASN A 75 0.72 8.36 5.74
CA ASN A 75 -0.73 8.32 5.81
C ASN A 75 -1.35 8.86 4.52
N ILE A 76 -2.44 8.23 4.09
CA ILE A 76 -3.18 8.69 2.93
C ILE A 76 -4.51 9.24 3.44
N THR A 77 -4.71 10.54 3.24
CA THR A 77 -5.89 11.24 3.76
C THR A 77 -6.89 11.62 2.69
N LYS A 78 -6.55 11.42 1.43
CA LYS A 78 -7.45 11.72 0.31
C LYS A 78 -7.66 10.49 -0.55
N PRO A 79 -8.88 10.19 -0.96
CA PRO A 79 -9.13 9.10 -1.92
C PRO A 79 -8.42 9.38 -3.23
N GLY A 80 -8.11 8.35 -3.96
CA GLY A 80 -7.50 8.48 -5.27
C GLY A 80 -6.58 7.35 -5.61
N ASN A 81 -5.83 7.53 -6.68
CA ASN A 81 -4.88 6.55 -7.17
C ASN A 81 -3.47 6.97 -6.79
N TYR A 82 -2.74 6.02 -6.22
CA TYR A 82 -1.37 6.28 -5.77
C TYR A 82 -0.44 5.28 -6.44
N ILE A 83 0.55 5.78 -7.16
CA ILE A 83 1.50 4.96 -7.90
C ILE A 83 2.90 5.50 -7.65
N GLY A 84 3.81 4.59 -7.34
CA GLY A 84 5.19 4.99 -7.13
C GLY A 84 6.13 3.92 -7.63
N ILE A 85 6.23 3.76 -8.95
CA ILE A 85 7.10 2.79 -9.59
C ILE A 85 8.29 3.53 -10.19
N MET A 86 9.48 3.04 -9.91
CA MET A 86 10.68 3.61 -10.49
C MET A 86 11.56 2.48 -11.00
N PRO A 87 11.99 2.53 -12.27
CA PRO A 87 12.90 1.50 -12.78
C PRO A 87 14.18 1.41 -11.95
N ALA A 88 14.75 0.23 -11.89
CA ALA A 88 15.97 0.02 -11.13
C ALA A 88 17.12 0.83 -11.71
N GLN A 89 17.95 1.35 -10.84
CA GLN A 89 19.11 2.14 -11.21
C GLN A 89 20.28 1.74 -10.33
N GLU A 90 21.50 2.07 -10.77
CA GLU A 90 22.65 1.94 -9.89
C GLU A 90 22.45 2.89 -8.69
N HIS A 91 22.95 2.50 -7.52
CA HIS A 91 22.60 3.19 -6.28
C HIS A 91 22.86 4.70 -6.32
N ASN A 92 24.00 5.12 -6.84
CA ASN A 92 24.31 6.56 -6.85
C ASN A 92 23.37 7.34 -7.76
N ASP A 93 23.02 6.75 -8.89
CA ASP A 93 22.06 7.38 -9.81
C ASP A 93 20.68 7.45 -9.19
N TRP A 94 20.27 6.39 -8.50
CA TRP A 94 18.99 6.37 -7.81
C TRP A 94 18.93 7.46 -6.73
N ALA A 95 20.00 7.64 -5.98
CA ALA A 95 20.03 8.65 -4.92
C ALA A 95 19.84 10.05 -5.49
N LYS A 96 20.49 10.34 -6.61
CA LYS A 96 20.34 11.64 -7.27
C LYS A 96 18.92 11.83 -7.80
N SER A 97 18.35 10.81 -8.43
CA SER A 97 17.00 10.87 -8.95
C SER A 97 15.99 11.10 -7.84
N SER A 98 16.15 10.42 -6.72
CA SER A 98 15.24 10.55 -5.59
C SER A 98 15.22 11.98 -5.04
N VAL A 99 16.38 12.58 -4.89
CA VAL A 99 16.47 13.96 -4.40
C VAL A 99 15.82 14.92 -5.41
N PHE A 100 16.10 14.73 -6.68
CA PHE A 100 15.55 15.58 -7.72
C PHE A 100 14.03 15.53 -7.77
N ILE A 101 13.47 14.33 -7.75
CA ILE A 101 12.02 14.14 -7.77
C ILE A 101 11.37 14.77 -6.54
N LYS A 102 11.98 14.58 -5.39
CA LYS A 102 11.46 15.14 -4.15
C LYS A 102 11.43 16.68 -4.21
N LYS A 103 12.43 17.30 -4.82
CA LYS A 103 12.45 18.75 -4.99
C LYS A 103 11.35 19.22 -5.94
N LEU A 104 11.09 18.46 -6.99
CA LEU A 104 10.06 18.84 -7.96
C LEU A 104 8.66 18.81 -7.38
N SER A 105 8.41 17.96 -6.41
CA SER A 105 7.07 17.77 -5.87
C SER A 105 6.68 18.76 -4.79
N LYS A 106 7.50 19.73 -4.53
CA LYS A 106 7.19 20.76 -3.52
C LYS A 106 6.30 21.86 -4.06
#